data_26dfaa5f1b6433a54a1875bdbc8964fe
#
_entry.id   26dfaa5f1b6433a54a1875bdbc8964fe
#
_cell.length_a   1.000
_cell.length_b   1.000
_cell.length_c   1.000
_cell.angle_alpha   90.00
_cell.angle_beta   90.00
_cell.angle_gamma   90.00
#
_symmetry.space_group_name_H-M   'P 1'
#
loop_
_entity.id
_entity.type
_entity.pdbx_description
1 polymer ?
#
loop_
_entity_poly.entity_id
_entity_poly.type
_entity_poly.pdbx_seq_one_letter_code
_entity_poly.pdbx_strand_id
1 'polypeptide(L)'
;LQLMLLGFPKRIRIVGILHNLRKLTDSLGQKIIGRKIYGYYLLADYLKTSLPKNIKQKVIAYAPSLSNYVSINYNIKKPIGDKWLVIPGTVEYKRRDYEMLIRLASNNQLSQGVKFILLGNINRGEGPLFADKIHQLGLEQHFILFESFVPDNVFNAYISECDYLFPLIEQGSTAFEDYTKYKVSGTFLLSDIFDKEMLCCDAFKKIDGFNYKAVYYNDDNDLLQKIETPIKKNCSDN
;
A
#
# COMPACT_ATOMS: atom_id res chain seq x y z
N LEU A 1 24.38 2.71 11.23
CA LEU A 1 24.94 3.39 12.43
C LEU A 1 26.47 3.46 12.36
N GLN A 2 27.15 2.35 12.02
CA GLN A 2 28.63 2.27 11.97
C GLN A 2 29.24 3.32 11.04
N LEU A 3 28.68 3.52 9.84
CA LEU A 3 29.13 4.56 8.90
C LEU A 3 29.03 5.97 9.49
N MET A 4 28.06 6.22 10.37
CA MET A 4 27.86 7.55 10.99
C MET A 4 28.84 7.83 12.13
N LEU A 5 29.55 6.82 12.62
CA LEU A 5 30.63 7.01 13.59
C LEU A 5 31.95 7.49 12.92
N LEU A 6 32.06 7.28 11.59
CA LEU A 6 33.22 7.76 10.83
C LEU A 6 33.14 9.27 10.64
N GLY A 7 34.32 9.92 10.64
CA GLY A 7 34.45 11.33 10.29
C GLY A 7 34.35 11.51 8.78
N PHE A 8 33.35 12.27 8.31
CA PHE A 8 33.25 12.64 6.89
C PHE A 8 33.84 14.04 6.66
N PRO A 9 34.51 14.27 5.52
CA PRO A 9 34.90 15.60 5.13
C PRO A 9 33.71 16.56 5.07
N LYS A 10 33.86 17.82 5.51
CA LYS A 10 32.77 18.83 5.54
C LYS A 10 32.08 19.07 4.19
N ARG A 11 32.74 18.74 3.07
CA ARG A 11 32.20 18.84 1.71
C ARG A 11 31.15 17.77 1.38
N ILE A 12 31.08 16.67 2.15
CA ILE A 12 30.14 15.57 1.90
C ILE A 12 28.83 15.89 2.63
N ARG A 13 27.73 15.98 1.88
CA ARG A 13 26.39 16.15 2.40
C ARG A 13 25.70 14.79 2.45
N ILE A 14 25.40 14.31 3.64
CA ILE A 14 24.69 13.05 3.83
C ILE A 14 23.20 13.35 3.88
N VAL A 15 22.41 12.67 3.06
CA VAL A 15 20.97 12.73 3.08
C VAL A 15 20.40 11.35 3.46
N GLY A 16 19.24 11.33 4.11
CA GLY A 16 18.57 10.11 4.51
C GLY A 16 17.15 10.04 3.97
N ILE A 17 16.62 8.83 3.76
CA ILE A 17 15.20 8.59 3.47
C ILE A 17 14.52 8.18 4.77
N LEU A 18 13.45 8.88 5.14
CA LEU A 18 12.67 8.58 6.33
C LEU A 18 11.49 7.68 5.96
N HIS A 19 11.61 6.40 6.31
CA HIS A 19 10.52 5.43 6.15
C HIS A 19 9.52 5.46 7.31
N ASN A 20 9.92 5.99 8.48
CA ASN A 20 9.05 6.11 9.64
C ASN A 20 9.46 7.31 10.49
N LEU A 21 8.59 8.32 10.54
CA LEU A 21 8.84 9.58 11.26
C LEU A 21 8.92 9.41 12.78
N ARG A 22 8.26 8.41 13.37
CA ARG A 22 8.37 8.15 14.83
C ARG A 22 9.82 7.94 15.27
N LYS A 23 10.68 7.42 14.40
CA LYS A 23 12.08 7.21 14.72
C LYS A 23 12.86 8.52 15.00
N LEU A 24 12.38 9.66 14.50
CA LEU A 24 13.00 10.96 14.77
C LEU A 24 12.90 11.34 16.25
N THR A 25 11.80 10.96 16.93
CA THR A 25 11.56 11.25 18.34
C THR A 25 11.96 10.10 19.25
N ASP A 26 11.67 8.85 18.84
CA ASP A 26 11.69 7.69 19.74
C ASP A 26 13.02 6.92 19.68
N SER A 27 13.84 7.15 18.64
CA SER A 27 15.09 6.39 18.44
C SER A 27 16.33 7.21 18.80
N LEU A 28 17.08 6.75 19.84
CA LEU A 28 18.39 7.31 20.17
C LEU A 28 19.37 7.21 18.99
N GLY A 29 19.38 6.07 18.28
CA GLY A 29 20.20 5.89 17.07
C GLY A 29 19.87 6.92 16.00
N GLN A 30 18.59 7.21 15.76
CA GLN A 30 18.17 8.24 14.81
C GLN A 30 18.58 9.66 15.26
N LYS A 31 18.54 9.95 16.56
CA LYS A 31 19.01 11.24 17.11
C LYS A 31 20.52 11.42 16.88
N ILE A 32 21.32 10.35 17.04
CA ILE A 32 22.77 10.37 16.76
C ILE A 32 23.03 10.57 15.26
N ILE A 33 22.36 9.80 14.42
CA ILE A 33 22.43 9.91 12.95
C ILE A 33 22.03 11.30 12.50
N GLY A 34 20.92 11.82 13.05
CA GLY A 34 20.39 13.14 12.71
C GLY A 34 21.38 14.29 12.89
N ARG A 35 22.33 14.19 13.83
CA ARG A 35 23.36 15.23 14.01
C ARG A 35 24.31 15.39 12.82
N LYS A 36 24.45 14.35 11.99
CA LYS A 36 25.34 14.33 10.83
C LYS A 36 24.59 14.40 9.48
N ILE A 37 23.28 14.28 9.51
CA ILE A 37 22.44 14.36 8.31
C ILE A 37 22.20 15.82 7.93
N TYR A 38 22.48 16.14 6.67
CA TYR A 38 22.20 17.45 6.08
C TYR A 38 20.69 17.64 5.82
N GLY A 39 20.01 16.60 5.33
CA GLY A 39 18.60 16.65 5.01
C GLY A 39 17.95 15.28 4.91
N TYR A 40 16.62 15.28 4.91
CA TYR A 40 15.80 14.08 4.79
C TYR A 40 14.87 14.16 3.57
N TYR A 41 14.72 13.03 2.91
CA TYR A 41 13.63 12.80 1.98
C TYR A 41 12.48 12.07 2.67
N LEU A 42 11.25 12.55 2.46
CA LEU A 42 10.01 11.88 2.83
C LEU A 42 9.42 11.19 1.60
N LEU A 43 8.81 10.04 1.81
CA LEU A 43 8.20 9.26 0.73
C LEU A 43 6.83 9.80 0.28
N ALA A 44 6.25 10.76 1.00
CA ALA A 44 4.99 11.41 0.63
C ALA A 44 4.89 12.81 1.27
N ASP A 45 4.14 13.68 0.61
CA ASP A 45 3.99 15.09 1.00
C ASP A 45 3.18 15.25 2.30
N TYR A 46 2.13 14.47 2.48
CA TYR A 46 1.28 14.51 3.67
C TYR A 46 2.04 14.24 4.98
N LEU A 47 3.17 13.55 4.93
CA LEU A 47 4.00 13.29 6.10
C LEU A 47 4.66 14.56 6.68
N LYS A 48 4.75 15.65 5.91
CA LYS A 48 5.32 16.92 6.38
C LYS A 48 4.57 17.48 7.58
N THR A 49 3.25 17.28 7.65
CA THR A 49 2.40 17.75 8.73
C THR A 49 2.75 17.14 10.09
N SER A 50 3.35 15.94 10.09
CA SER A 50 3.74 15.18 11.28
C SER A 50 5.21 15.31 11.66
N LEU A 51 5.96 16.19 11.01
CA LEU A 51 7.36 16.45 11.36
C LEU A 51 7.46 17.14 12.72
N PRO A 52 8.48 16.80 13.53
CA PRO A 52 8.78 17.55 14.75
C PRO A 52 9.03 19.03 14.45
N LYS A 53 8.40 19.94 15.22
CA LYS A 53 8.56 21.40 15.01
C LYS A 53 10.02 21.91 15.12
N ASN A 54 10.86 21.17 15.82
CA ASN A 54 12.27 21.53 16.07
C ASN A 54 13.25 20.81 15.14
N ILE A 55 12.80 20.22 14.06
CA ILE A 55 13.70 19.57 13.08
C ILE A 55 14.59 20.63 12.42
N LYS A 56 15.91 20.42 12.50
CA LYS A 56 16.91 21.36 11.97
C LYS A 56 17.36 21.02 10.54
N GLN A 57 17.14 19.78 10.13
CA GLN A 57 17.53 19.28 8.83
C GLN A 57 16.58 19.77 7.74
N LYS A 58 17.12 19.98 6.55
CA LYS A 58 16.29 20.26 5.36
C LYS A 58 15.43 19.03 5.07
N VAL A 59 14.12 19.22 4.90
CA VAL A 59 13.20 18.14 4.58
C VAL A 59 12.55 18.41 3.23
N ILE A 60 12.57 17.40 2.36
CA ILE A 60 12.01 17.44 1.01
C ILE A 60 11.13 16.20 0.87
N ALA A 61 9.88 16.37 0.44
CA ALA A 61 9.10 15.23 0.00
C ALA A 61 9.62 14.75 -1.36
N TYR A 62 9.73 13.44 -1.48
CA TYR A 62 10.20 12.77 -2.67
C TYR A 62 9.29 11.59 -2.96
N ALA A 63 8.54 11.67 -4.05
CA ALA A 63 7.82 10.53 -4.58
C ALA A 63 8.79 9.75 -5.49
N PRO A 64 9.19 8.53 -5.13
CA PRO A 64 10.05 7.74 -5.99
C PRO A 64 9.29 7.36 -7.27
N SER A 65 9.69 7.91 -8.41
CA SER A 65 9.20 7.46 -9.70
C SER A 65 10.01 6.23 -10.13
N LEU A 66 9.43 5.06 -9.98
CA LEU A 66 10.04 3.78 -10.38
C LEU A 66 9.43 3.23 -11.69
N SER A 67 8.56 3.99 -12.35
CA SER A 67 7.85 3.55 -13.55
C SER A 67 8.77 3.00 -14.65
N ASN A 68 9.98 3.55 -14.79
CA ASN A 68 10.97 3.11 -15.80
C ASN A 68 11.66 1.78 -15.44
N TYR A 69 11.47 1.25 -14.24
CA TYR A 69 12.12 0.01 -13.78
C TYR A 69 11.17 -1.18 -13.70
N VAL A 70 9.89 -0.98 -14.03
CA VAL A 70 8.91 -2.05 -14.00
C VAL A 70 8.96 -2.82 -15.32
N SER A 71 9.56 -4.01 -15.28
CA SER A 71 9.52 -4.95 -16.41
C SER A 71 8.30 -5.85 -16.25
N ILE A 72 7.38 -5.79 -17.22
CA ILE A 72 6.20 -6.67 -17.27
C ILE A 72 6.46 -7.73 -18.33
N ASN A 73 7.21 -8.75 -17.97
CA ASN A 73 7.57 -9.86 -18.89
C ASN A 73 6.71 -11.12 -18.64
N TYR A 74 5.61 -11.00 -17.92
CA TYR A 74 4.72 -12.11 -17.60
C TYR A 74 3.31 -11.81 -18.08
N ASN A 75 2.77 -12.71 -18.90
CA ASN A 75 1.42 -12.53 -19.47
C ASN A 75 0.39 -13.24 -18.59
N ILE A 76 -0.39 -12.47 -17.86
CA ILE A 76 -1.56 -12.95 -17.13
C ILE A 76 -2.80 -12.64 -17.97
N LYS A 77 -3.65 -13.64 -18.16
CA LYS A 77 -4.93 -13.44 -18.83
C LYS A 77 -6.02 -13.24 -17.76
N LYS A 78 -6.43 -12.01 -17.59
CA LYS A 78 -7.61 -11.68 -16.82
C LYS A 78 -8.86 -12.06 -17.65
N PRO A 79 -9.78 -12.88 -17.13
CA PRO A 79 -11.03 -13.18 -17.82
C PRO A 79 -11.83 -11.91 -18.13
N ILE A 80 -12.49 -11.92 -19.30
CA ILE A 80 -13.35 -10.78 -19.69
C ILE A 80 -14.52 -10.69 -18.70
N GLY A 81 -14.71 -9.52 -18.15
CA GLY A 81 -15.76 -9.27 -17.14
C GLY A 81 -15.31 -9.46 -15.70
N ASP A 82 -14.16 -10.08 -15.46
CA ASP A 82 -13.60 -10.16 -14.11
C ASP A 82 -13.14 -8.80 -13.61
N LYS A 83 -13.27 -8.61 -12.30
CA LYS A 83 -12.75 -7.45 -11.59
C LYS A 83 -11.76 -7.89 -10.52
N TRP A 84 -10.53 -7.42 -10.63
CA TRP A 84 -9.43 -7.82 -9.79
C TRP A 84 -9.04 -6.73 -8.79
N LEU A 85 -9.15 -7.06 -7.50
CA LEU A 85 -8.73 -6.21 -6.38
C LEU A 85 -7.47 -6.82 -5.78
N VAL A 86 -6.34 -6.12 -5.89
CA VAL A 86 -5.04 -6.64 -5.44
C VAL A 86 -4.68 -6.10 -4.07
N ILE A 87 -4.36 -7.01 -3.17
CA ILE A 87 -3.89 -6.74 -1.81
C ILE A 87 -2.42 -7.19 -1.71
N PRO A 88 -1.43 -6.29 -1.93
CA PRO A 88 -0.03 -6.67 -1.95
C PRO A 88 0.53 -6.88 -0.55
N GLY A 89 1.36 -7.92 -0.40
CA GLY A 89 2.14 -8.22 0.81
C GLY A 89 1.57 -9.31 1.69
N THR A 90 2.23 -9.57 2.82
CA THR A 90 1.88 -10.60 3.78
C THR A 90 0.58 -10.28 4.52
N VAL A 91 -0.21 -11.30 4.86
CA VAL A 91 -1.41 -11.16 5.69
C VAL A 91 -1.00 -10.83 7.12
N GLU A 92 -1.37 -9.64 7.60
CA GLU A 92 -1.11 -9.15 8.94
C GLU A 92 -2.34 -8.36 9.43
N TYR A 93 -3.18 -8.96 10.27
CA TYR A 93 -4.42 -8.35 10.80
C TYR A 93 -4.15 -7.06 11.59
N LYS A 94 -2.99 -6.97 12.23
CA LYS A 94 -2.59 -5.72 12.92
C LYS A 94 -2.51 -4.51 11.99
N ARG A 95 -2.34 -4.75 10.69
CA ARG A 95 -2.12 -3.68 9.70
C ARG A 95 -3.30 -3.45 8.77
N ARG A 96 -4.18 -4.45 8.62
CA ARG A 96 -5.22 -4.46 7.59
C ARG A 96 -6.47 -5.17 8.05
N ASP A 97 -7.65 -4.70 7.62
CA ASP A 97 -8.93 -5.35 7.89
C ASP A 97 -9.24 -6.46 6.87
N TYR A 98 -8.64 -7.63 7.07
CA TYR A 98 -8.95 -8.80 6.24
C TYR A 98 -10.35 -9.36 6.48
N GLU A 99 -10.98 -9.05 7.64
CA GLU A 99 -12.37 -9.43 7.90
C GLU A 99 -13.34 -8.75 6.94
N MET A 100 -13.01 -7.56 6.46
CA MET A 100 -13.78 -6.88 5.41
C MET A 100 -13.86 -7.74 4.14
N LEU A 101 -12.76 -8.38 3.71
CA LEU A 101 -12.79 -9.26 2.53
C LEU A 101 -13.74 -10.44 2.73
N ILE A 102 -13.77 -11.01 3.93
CA ILE A 102 -14.69 -12.09 4.28
C ILE A 102 -16.16 -11.60 4.22
N ARG A 103 -16.44 -10.43 4.81
CA ARG A 103 -17.80 -9.84 4.77
C ARG A 103 -18.24 -9.55 3.34
N LEU A 104 -17.38 -9.00 2.51
CA LEU A 104 -17.68 -8.73 1.10
C LEU A 104 -17.89 -10.02 0.30
N ALA A 105 -17.00 -11.01 0.44
CA ALA A 105 -17.09 -12.29 -0.26
C ALA A 105 -18.32 -13.13 0.17
N SER A 106 -18.80 -12.95 1.42
CA SER A 106 -20.01 -13.59 1.92
C SER A 106 -21.30 -12.87 1.49
N ASN A 107 -21.19 -11.71 0.83
CA ASN A 107 -22.36 -10.95 0.40
C ASN A 107 -22.88 -11.49 -0.94
N ASN A 108 -24.12 -11.92 -0.96
CA ASN A 108 -24.77 -12.48 -2.16
C ASN A 108 -24.87 -11.50 -3.35
N GLN A 109 -24.61 -10.22 -3.13
CA GLN A 109 -24.59 -9.20 -4.19
C GLN A 109 -23.23 -9.07 -4.85
N LEU A 110 -22.17 -9.68 -4.30
CA LEU A 110 -20.85 -9.68 -4.92
C LEU A 110 -20.84 -10.60 -6.13
N SER A 111 -20.53 -10.07 -7.31
CA SER A 111 -20.45 -10.83 -8.56
C SER A 111 -19.37 -11.90 -8.50
N GLN A 112 -19.62 -13.07 -9.08
CA GLN A 112 -18.64 -14.17 -9.11
C GLN A 112 -17.33 -13.82 -9.83
N GLY A 113 -17.34 -12.86 -10.73
CA GLY A 113 -16.17 -12.34 -11.43
C GLY A 113 -15.25 -11.46 -10.56
N VAL A 114 -15.70 -11.06 -9.36
CA VAL A 114 -14.84 -10.27 -8.46
C VAL A 114 -13.86 -11.19 -7.74
N LYS A 115 -12.55 -10.85 -7.85
CA LYS A 115 -11.45 -11.61 -7.24
C LYS A 115 -10.61 -10.72 -6.34
N PHE A 116 -10.44 -11.14 -5.10
CA PHE A 116 -9.47 -10.59 -4.17
C PHE A 116 -8.15 -11.35 -4.32
N ILE A 117 -7.10 -10.66 -4.75
CA ILE A 117 -5.81 -11.26 -5.04
C ILE A 117 -4.85 -10.89 -3.92
N LEU A 118 -4.58 -11.83 -3.02
CA LEU A 118 -3.61 -11.66 -1.94
C LEU A 118 -2.22 -11.88 -2.49
N LEU A 119 -1.58 -10.81 -2.94
CA LEU A 119 -0.31 -10.86 -3.66
C LEU A 119 0.89 -10.93 -2.70
N GLY A 120 0.98 -12.05 -2.01
CA GLY A 120 2.01 -12.41 -1.05
C GLY A 120 1.94 -13.89 -0.70
N ASN A 121 2.97 -14.40 -0.03
CA ASN A 121 2.99 -15.80 0.41
C ASN A 121 1.97 -16.03 1.53
N ILE A 122 0.88 -16.77 1.23
CA ILE A 122 -0.20 -17.05 2.18
C ILE A 122 0.27 -17.92 3.36
N ASN A 123 1.36 -18.67 3.21
CA ASN A 123 1.94 -19.50 4.27
C ASN A 123 2.80 -18.67 5.26
N ARG A 124 2.76 -17.33 5.19
CA ARG A 124 3.46 -16.41 6.09
C ARG A 124 2.50 -15.54 6.89
N GLY A 125 2.98 -15.07 8.06
CA GLY A 125 2.20 -14.24 8.95
C GLY A 125 0.93 -14.95 9.42
N GLU A 126 -0.20 -14.28 9.30
CA GLU A 126 -1.53 -14.79 9.66
C GLU A 126 -2.28 -15.37 8.43
N GLY A 127 -1.56 -15.54 7.32
CA GLY A 127 -2.12 -16.06 6.07
C GLY A 127 -2.74 -17.45 6.18
N PRO A 128 -2.14 -18.45 6.86
CA PRO A 128 -2.76 -19.75 7.04
C PRO A 128 -4.13 -19.66 7.72
N LEU A 129 -4.27 -18.85 8.77
CA LEU A 129 -5.54 -18.64 9.48
C LEU A 129 -6.60 -18.03 8.56
N PHE A 130 -6.20 -17.08 7.70
CA PHE A 130 -7.08 -16.47 6.73
C PHE A 130 -7.52 -17.47 5.64
N ALA A 131 -6.61 -18.29 5.12
CA ALA A 131 -6.91 -19.33 4.13
C ALA A 131 -7.87 -20.39 4.69
N ASP A 132 -7.63 -20.87 5.93
CA ASP A 132 -8.53 -21.81 6.62
C ASP A 132 -9.94 -21.23 6.76
N LYS A 133 -10.05 -19.94 7.09
CA LYS A 133 -11.34 -19.28 7.22
C LYS A 133 -12.09 -19.17 5.88
N ILE A 134 -11.38 -18.84 4.79
CA ILE A 134 -11.95 -18.84 3.43
C ILE A 134 -12.50 -20.23 3.11
N HIS A 135 -11.74 -21.28 3.37
CA HIS A 135 -12.13 -22.66 3.10
C HIS A 135 -13.34 -23.09 3.92
N GLN A 136 -13.34 -22.81 5.24
CA GLN A 136 -14.48 -23.12 6.12
C GLN A 136 -15.80 -22.47 5.70
N LEU A 137 -15.71 -21.30 5.07
CA LEU A 137 -16.87 -20.53 4.62
C LEU A 137 -17.24 -20.80 3.14
N GLY A 138 -16.45 -21.60 2.41
CA GLY A 138 -16.69 -21.92 0.99
C GLY A 138 -16.56 -20.69 0.09
N LEU A 139 -15.59 -19.80 0.36
CA LEU A 139 -15.42 -18.52 -0.35
C LEU A 139 -14.27 -18.51 -1.36
N GLU A 140 -13.62 -19.65 -1.60
CA GLU A 140 -12.42 -19.78 -2.43
C GLU A 140 -12.59 -19.20 -3.83
N GLN A 141 -13.81 -19.25 -4.38
CA GLN A 141 -14.11 -18.71 -5.69
C GLN A 141 -13.85 -17.21 -5.83
N HIS A 142 -13.78 -16.46 -4.72
CA HIS A 142 -13.49 -15.03 -4.71
C HIS A 142 -12.02 -14.70 -4.45
N PHE A 143 -11.16 -15.70 -4.21
CA PHE A 143 -9.79 -15.45 -3.80
C PHE A 143 -8.77 -16.09 -4.75
N ILE A 144 -7.66 -15.36 -4.99
CA ILE A 144 -6.44 -15.89 -5.60
C ILE A 144 -5.34 -15.77 -4.56
N LEU A 145 -4.81 -16.90 -4.12
CA LEU A 145 -3.80 -17.03 -3.07
C LEU A 145 -2.50 -17.63 -3.65
N PHE A 146 -1.36 -17.24 -3.10
CA PHE A 146 -0.05 -17.76 -3.49
C PHE A 146 0.60 -18.49 -2.32
N GLU A 147 0.92 -19.77 -2.49
CA GLU A 147 1.50 -20.61 -1.44
C GLU A 147 3.01 -20.42 -1.25
N SER A 148 3.64 -19.66 -2.13
CA SER A 148 5.08 -19.40 -2.12
C SER A 148 5.38 -17.92 -2.35
N PHE A 149 6.66 -17.57 -2.36
CA PHE A 149 7.12 -16.25 -2.78
C PHE A 149 6.64 -15.93 -4.20
N VAL A 150 6.04 -14.76 -4.38
CA VAL A 150 5.59 -14.28 -5.69
C VAL A 150 6.77 -13.61 -6.39
N PRO A 151 7.27 -14.14 -7.51
CA PRO A 151 8.35 -13.51 -8.28
C PRO A 151 7.96 -12.12 -8.79
N ASP A 152 8.93 -11.21 -8.91
CA ASP A 152 8.68 -9.81 -9.28
C ASP A 152 7.91 -9.64 -10.59
N ASN A 153 8.20 -10.46 -11.60
CA ASN A 153 7.50 -10.42 -12.89
C ASN A 153 6.01 -10.79 -12.75
N VAL A 154 5.70 -11.80 -11.92
CA VAL A 154 4.31 -12.20 -11.60
C VAL A 154 3.63 -11.12 -10.78
N PHE A 155 4.31 -10.61 -9.75
CA PHE A 155 3.83 -9.53 -8.89
C PHE A 155 3.46 -8.30 -9.73
N ASN A 156 4.37 -7.85 -10.57
CA ASN A 156 4.17 -6.69 -11.44
C ASN A 156 3.01 -6.90 -12.43
N ALA A 157 2.88 -8.10 -12.98
CA ALA A 157 1.80 -8.43 -13.91
C ALA A 157 0.41 -8.34 -13.23
N TYR A 158 0.26 -8.90 -12.01
CA TYR A 158 -1.01 -8.76 -11.27
C TYR A 158 -1.33 -7.31 -10.93
N ILE A 159 -0.34 -6.51 -10.51
CA ILE A 159 -0.55 -5.07 -10.26
C ILE A 159 -0.97 -4.36 -11.55
N SER A 160 -0.32 -4.66 -12.67
CA SER A 160 -0.63 -4.02 -13.97
C SER A 160 -2.02 -4.35 -14.49
N GLU A 161 -2.51 -5.57 -14.26
CA GLU A 161 -3.82 -6.02 -14.72
C GLU A 161 -4.96 -5.77 -13.72
N CYS A 162 -4.66 -5.36 -12.48
CA CYS A 162 -5.70 -5.12 -11.49
C CYS A 162 -6.56 -3.90 -11.86
N ASP A 163 -7.80 -3.93 -11.41
CA ASP A 163 -8.71 -2.80 -11.49
C ASP A 163 -8.48 -1.84 -10.35
N TYR A 164 -8.22 -2.37 -9.16
CA TYR A 164 -7.92 -1.58 -7.97
C TYR A 164 -6.82 -2.22 -7.13
N LEU A 165 -5.99 -1.37 -6.54
CA LEU A 165 -5.19 -1.74 -5.39
C LEU A 165 -6.00 -1.53 -4.11
N PHE A 166 -5.91 -2.47 -3.17
CA PHE A 166 -6.72 -2.41 -1.96
C PHE A 166 -5.83 -2.48 -0.70
N PRO A 167 -5.52 -1.34 -0.07
CA PRO A 167 -4.66 -1.28 1.11
C PRO A 167 -5.29 -1.87 2.37
N LEU A 168 -6.63 -1.97 2.48
CA LEU A 168 -7.36 -2.49 3.65
C LEU A 168 -7.01 -1.74 4.96
N ILE A 169 -6.82 -0.44 4.88
CA ILE A 169 -6.47 0.40 6.02
C ILE A 169 -7.70 1.20 6.43
N GLU A 170 -8.31 0.83 7.58
CA GLU A 170 -9.56 1.39 8.04
C GLU A 170 -9.37 2.44 9.14
N GLN A 171 -10.26 3.44 9.14
CA GLN A 171 -10.30 4.46 10.18
C GLN A 171 -10.49 3.81 11.56
N GLY A 172 -9.78 4.32 12.57
CA GLY A 172 -9.83 3.77 13.93
C GLY A 172 -8.85 2.63 14.19
N SER A 173 -8.24 2.05 13.16
CA SER A 173 -7.15 1.11 13.34
C SER A 173 -5.83 1.81 13.70
N THR A 174 -4.95 1.10 14.42
CA THR A 174 -3.58 1.60 14.68
C THR A 174 -2.79 1.81 13.38
N ALA A 175 -3.09 1.02 12.37
CA ALA A 175 -2.50 1.12 11.04
C ALA A 175 -2.90 2.43 10.35
N PHE A 176 -4.15 2.88 10.47
CA PHE A 176 -4.60 4.15 9.89
C PHE A 176 -3.77 5.31 10.40
N GLU A 177 -3.60 5.43 11.73
CA GLU A 177 -2.76 6.49 12.30
C GLU A 177 -1.30 6.40 11.82
N ASP A 178 -0.75 5.20 11.78
CA ASP A 178 0.61 4.97 11.30
C ASP A 178 0.81 5.44 9.85
N TYR A 179 -0.12 5.08 8.95
CA TYR A 179 0.00 5.38 7.54
C TYR A 179 -0.50 6.76 7.12
N THR A 180 -1.19 7.48 8.01
CA THR A 180 -1.58 8.87 7.78
C THR A 180 -0.60 9.87 8.38
N LYS A 181 0.19 9.47 9.39
CA LYS A 181 1.08 10.39 10.12
C LYS A 181 2.56 10.05 10.02
N TYR A 182 2.92 8.77 9.97
CA TYR A 182 4.32 8.37 10.22
C TYR A 182 4.99 7.59 9.11
N LYS A 183 4.24 6.90 8.26
CA LYS A 183 4.75 6.00 7.22
C LYS A 183 3.94 6.15 5.93
N VAL A 184 4.52 5.67 4.84
CA VAL A 184 3.79 5.41 3.59
C VAL A 184 3.53 3.91 3.48
N SER A 185 2.32 3.53 3.10
CA SER A 185 2.03 2.14 2.73
C SER A 185 2.71 1.80 1.40
N GLY A 186 3.26 0.59 1.30
CA GLY A 186 3.77 0.08 0.02
C GLY A 186 2.70 0.10 -1.08
N THR A 187 1.43 -0.12 -0.73
CA THR A 187 0.31 -0.06 -1.68
C THR A 187 0.15 1.34 -2.28
N PHE A 188 0.38 2.41 -1.50
CA PHE A 188 0.31 3.78 -2.02
C PHE A 188 1.41 4.07 -3.04
N LEU A 189 2.64 3.58 -2.76
CA LEU A 189 3.74 3.70 -3.71
C LEU A 189 3.49 2.90 -5.00
N LEU A 190 2.90 1.70 -4.87
CA LEU A 190 2.53 0.90 -6.04
C LEU A 190 1.44 1.58 -6.89
N SER A 191 0.48 2.27 -6.26
CA SER A 191 -0.52 3.07 -6.97
C SER A 191 0.12 4.12 -7.89
N ASP A 192 1.09 4.87 -7.38
CA ASP A 192 1.82 5.87 -8.17
C ASP A 192 2.69 5.23 -9.25
N ILE A 193 3.42 4.14 -8.91
CA ILE A 193 4.35 3.47 -9.84
C ILE A 193 3.60 2.88 -11.04
N PHE A 194 2.46 2.25 -10.80
CA PHE A 194 1.67 1.55 -11.82
C PHE A 194 0.49 2.37 -12.35
N ASP A 195 0.33 3.60 -11.90
CA ASP A 195 -0.80 4.48 -12.24
C ASP A 195 -2.17 3.81 -11.97
N LYS A 196 -2.31 3.13 -10.82
CA LYS A 196 -3.52 2.40 -10.43
C LYS A 196 -4.33 3.13 -9.38
N GLU A 197 -5.65 3.10 -9.54
CA GLU A 197 -6.55 3.57 -8.49
C GLU A 197 -6.56 2.63 -7.28
N MET A 198 -6.79 3.21 -6.11
CA MET A 198 -6.96 2.44 -4.87
C MET A 198 -8.39 2.54 -4.36
N LEU A 199 -8.84 1.49 -3.65
CA LEU A 199 -10.03 1.56 -2.80
C LEU A 199 -9.59 1.98 -1.39
N CYS A 200 -10.01 3.15 -0.93
CA CYS A 200 -9.64 3.69 0.39
C CYS A 200 -10.87 4.12 1.17
N CYS A 201 -10.86 3.96 2.50
CA CYS A 201 -11.91 4.54 3.33
C CYS A 201 -11.92 6.07 3.20
N ASP A 202 -13.08 6.70 3.36
CA ASP A 202 -13.29 8.14 3.11
C ASP A 202 -12.46 9.04 4.03
N ALA A 203 -12.02 8.52 5.16
CA ALA A 203 -11.16 9.23 6.09
C ALA A 203 -9.83 9.71 5.46
N PHE A 204 -9.36 9.03 4.42
CA PHE A 204 -8.16 9.46 3.67
C PHE A 204 -8.37 10.77 2.91
N LYS A 205 -9.61 11.12 2.51
CA LYS A 205 -9.93 12.42 1.90
C LYS A 205 -9.58 13.61 2.79
N LYS A 206 -9.59 13.40 4.11
CA LYS A 206 -9.36 14.46 5.11
C LYS A 206 -7.88 14.67 5.40
N ILE A 207 -7.00 13.88 4.79
CA ILE A 207 -5.56 13.97 4.99
C ILE A 207 -4.99 14.99 4.00
N ASP A 208 -4.55 16.12 4.51
CA ASP A 208 -3.91 17.16 3.70
C ASP A 208 -2.64 16.63 3.03
N GLY A 209 -2.54 16.81 1.71
CA GLY A 209 -1.44 16.29 0.90
C GLY A 209 -1.50 14.80 0.56
N PHE A 210 -2.63 14.11 0.81
CA PHE A 210 -2.86 12.74 0.34
C PHE A 210 -3.37 12.78 -1.11
N ASN A 211 -2.45 12.82 -2.07
CA ASN A 211 -2.72 13.08 -3.49
C ASN A 211 -2.67 11.80 -4.36
N TYR A 212 -3.01 10.65 -3.78
CA TYR A 212 -3.07 9.38 -4.52
C TYR A 212 -4.39 9.23 -5.27
N LYS A 213 -4.37 8.55 -6.41
CA LYS A 213 -5.59 8.16 -7.12
C LYS A 213 -6.38 7.17 -6.28
N ALA A 214 -7.56 7.54 -5.83
CA ALA A 214 -8.37 6.67 -5.00
C ALA A 214 -9.87 6.86 -5.23
N VAL A 215 -10.59 5.75 -5.24
CA VAL A 215 -12.04 5.67 -5.06
C VAL A 215 -12.29 5.47 -3.57
N TYR A 216 -13.08 6.36 -2.99
CA TYR A 216 -13.30 6.37 -1.55
C TYR A 216 -14.65 5.77 -1.20
N TYR A 217 -14.70 4.98 -0.12
CA TYR A 217 -15.90 4.36 0.40
C TYR A 217 -16.14 4.70 1.88
N ASN A 218 -17.41 4.68 2.29
CA ASN A 218 -17.80 5.01 3.67
C ASN A 218 -18.00 3.76 4.52
N ASP A 219 -18.52 2.68 3.93
CA ASP A 219 -18.85 1.42 4.58
C ASP A 219 -18.79 0.25 3.58
N ASP A 220 -19.06 -0.97 4.06
CA ASP A 220 -19.02 -2.20 3.24
C ASP A 220 -20.05 -2.16 2.10
N ASN A 221 -21.23 -1.54 2.29
CA ASN A 221 -22.26 -1.46 1.25
C ASN A 221 -21.86 -0.48 0.13
N ASP A 222 -21.37 0.69 0.50
CA ASP A 222 -20.85 1.68 -0.46
C ASP A 222 -19.63 1.11 -1.22
N LEU A 223 -18.75 0.39 -0.53
CA LEU A 223 -17.63 -0.30 -1.15
C LEU A 223 -18.10 -1.35 -2.16
N LEU A 224 -19.07 -2.18 -1.79
CA LEU A 224 -19.67 -3.18 -2.68
C LEU A 224 -20.24 -2.55 -3.95
N GLN A 225 -21.01 -1.46 -3.82
CA GLN A 225 -21.54 -0.72 -4.97
C GLN A 225 -20.43 -0.21 -5.88
N LYS A 226 -19.33 0.31 -5.32
CA LYS A 226 -18.16 0.79 -6.11
C LYS A 226 -17.44 -0.35 -6.80
N ILE A 227 -17.30 -1.50 -6.13
CA ILE A 227 -16.73 -2.69 -6.73
C ILE A 227 -17.60 -3.16 -7.90
N GLU A 228 -18.93 -3.19 -7.77
CA GLU A 228 -19.85 -3.66 -8.81
C GLU A 228 -20.02 -2.65 -9.96
N THR A 229 -19.84 -1.37 -9.73
CA THR A 229 -19.96 -0.35 -10.78
C THR A 229 -18.95 -0.58 -11.91
N PRO A 230 -19.37 -0.59 -13.19
CA PRO A 230 -18.44 -0.72 -14.31
C PRO A 230 -17.39 0.39 -14.31
N ILE A 231 -16.12 0.00 -14.47
CA ILE A 231 -15.03 0.97 -14.62
C ILE A 231 -15.19 1.64 -15.98
N LYS A 232 -15.37 2.95 -15.99
CA LYS A 232 -15.31 3.72 -17.23
C LYS A 232 -13.87 3.64 -17.73
N LYS A 233 -13.61 2.76 -18.71
CA LYS A 233 -12.37 2.83 -19.48
C LYS A 233 -12.40 4.18 -20.19
N ASN A 234 -11.56 5.11 -19.78
CA ASN A 234 -11.23 6.24 -20.63
C ASN A 234 -10.58 5.64 -21.87
N CYS A 235 -11.35 5.47 -22.93
CA CYS A 235 -10.78 5.30 -24.25
C CYS A 235 -10.06 6.63 -24.55
N SER A 236 -8.77 6.71 -24.19
CA SER A 236 -7.86 7.60 -24.88
C SER A 236 -7.66 6.95 -26.25
N ASP A 237 -8.51 7.33 -27.19
CA ASP A 237 -8.30 7.10 -28.61
C ASP A 237 -6.96 7.70 -29.02
N ASN A 238 -6.16 6.87 -29.68
CA ASN A 238 -4.96 7.11 -30.50
C ASN A 238 -3.65 7.39 -29.78
#